data_9405b9c8b2c2606a1c287b55c5b843d9
#
_entry.id   9405b9c8b2c2606a1c287b55c5b843d9
#
_cell.length_a   1.000
_cell.length_b   1.000
_cell.length_c   1.000
_cell.angle_alpha   90.00
_cell.angle_beta   90.00
_cell.angle_gamma   90.00
#
_symmetry.space_group_name_H-M   'P 1'
#
loop_
_entity.id
_entity.type
_entity.pdbx_description
1 polymer ?
#
loop_
_entity_poly.entity_id
_entity_poly.type
_entity_poly.pdbx_seq_one_letter_code
_entity_poly.pdbx_strand_id
1 'polypeptide(L)' 'TAIQWNRKFELAKAYYEKNGNLDVPVSYSTDGVKLGRWISNIRCKRKNPKASGMVLDTERIARLDSIGMNWK' A
#
# COMPACT_ATOMS: atom_id res chain seq x y z
N THR A 1 4.41 -12.81 -3.75
CA THR A 1 5.45 -13.27 -2.83
C THR A 1 5.84 -12.18 -1.84
N ALA A 2 6.49 -12.57 -0.75
CA ALA A 2 6.91 -11.62 0.28
C ALA A 2 7.90 -10.59 -0.27
N ILE A 3 8.74 -10.99 -1.21
CA ILE A 3 9.73 -10.09 -1.82
C ILE A 3 9.03 -8.98 -2.60
N GLN A 4 8.02 -9.32 -3.39
CA GLN A 4 7.26 -8.33 -4.15
C GLN A 4 6.51 -7.37 -3.23
N TRP A 5 5.91 -7.91 -2.18
CA TRP A 5 5.19 -7.08 -1.22
C TRP A 5 6.15 -6.13 -0.49
N ASN A 6 7.30 -6.63 -0.06
CA ASN A 6 8.29 -5.82 0.64
C ASN A 6 8.79 -4.67 -0.25
N ARG A 7 9.01 -4.94 -1.54
CA ARG A 7 9.44 -3.91 -2.47
C ARG A 7 8.40 -2.80 -2.58
N LYS A 8 7.13 -3.18 -2.73
CA LYS A 8 6.04 -2.20 -2.82
C LYS A 8 5.90 -1.43 -1.52
N PHE A 9 6.06 -2.10 -0.39
CA PHE A 9 6.01 -1.46 0.91
C PHE A 9 7.14 -0.42 1.06
N GLU A 10 8.34 -0.75 0.63
CA GLU A 10 9.47 0.18 0.68
C GLU A 10 9.20 1.42 -0.17
N LEU A 11 8.61 1.23 -1.35
CA LEU A 11 8.25 2.37 -2.21
C LEU A 11 7.18 3.24 -1.55
N ALA A 12 6.21 2.62 -0.90
CA ALA A 12 5.18 3.35 -0.17
C ALA A 12 5.78 4.12 1.01
N LYS A 13 6.71 3.51 1.73
CA LYS A 13 7.40 4.16 2.82
C LYS A 13 8.19 5.38 2.35
N ALA A 14 8.88 5.24 1.22
CA ALA A 14 9.61 6.36 0.63
C ALA A 14 8.68 7.50 0.25
N TYR A 15 7.53 7.17 -0.32
CA TYR A 15 6.53 8.17 -0.66
C TYR A 15 6.04 8.89 0.60
N TYR A 16 5.78 8.16 1.66
CA TYR A 16 5.35 8.74 2.92
C TYR A 16 6.41 9.70 3.49
N GLU A 17 7.67 9.28 3.48
CA GLU A 17 8.76 10.12 3.99
C GLU A 17 8.91 11.40 3.18
N LYS A 18 8.65 11.33 1.87
CA LYS A 18 8.78 12.48 0.99
C LYS A 18 7.59 13.45 1.10
N ASN A 19 6.40 12.92 1.25
CA ASN A 19 5.16 13.70 1.19
C ASN A 19 4.44 13.85 2.52
N GLY A 20 4.83 13.09 3.53
CA GLY A 20 4.21 13.14 4.84
C GLY A 20 2.89 12.37 4.95
N ASN A 21 2.50 11.65 3.89
CA ASN A 21 1.28 10.86 3.90
C ASN A 21 1.35 9.79 2.81
N LEU A 22 0.37 8.88 2.83
CA LEU A 22 0.26 7.83 1.81
C LEU A 22 -0.95 8.06 0.90
N ASP A 23 -1.28 9.31 0.67
CA ASP A 23 -2.36 9.67 -0.25
C ASP A 23 -1.84 9.62 -1.69
N VAL A 24 -1.56 8.40 -2.14
CA VAL A 24 -0.95 8.16 -3.45
C VAL A 24 -2.04 8.16 -4.53
N PRO A 25 -1.92 9.00 -5.56
CA PRO A 25 -2.88 8.97 -6.67
C PRO A 25 -2.90 7.62 -7.34
N VAL A 26 -4.09 7.17 -7.76
CA VAL A 26 -4.24 5.84 -8.37
C VAL A 26 -3.41 5.68 -9.63
N SER A 27 -3.11 6.77 -10.32
CA SER A 27 -2.29 6.76 -11.53
C SER A 27 -0.79 6.85 -11.25
N TYR A 28 -0.41 7.04 -9.99
CA TYR A 28 0.99 7.17 -9.63
C TYR A 28 1.74 5.86 -9.83
N SER A 29 2.88 5.92 -10.48
CA SER A 29 3.77 4.78 -10.60
C SER A 29 5.20 5.23 -10.39
N THR A 30 6.02 4.33 -9.86
CA THR A 30 7.42 4.61 -9.61
C THR A 30 8.20 3.31 -9.73
N ASP A 31 9.39 3.39 -10.29
CA ASP A 31 10.31 2.25 -10.41
C ASP A 31 9.63 1.03 -11.08
N GLY A 32 8.76 1.29 -12.06
CA GLY A 32 8.05 0.24 -12.77
C GLY A 32 6.89 -0.39 -11.99
N VAL A 33 6.56 0.17 -10.82
CA VAL A 33 5.49 -0.34 -9.96
C VAL A 33 4.34 0.65 -9.95
N LYS A 34 3.13 0.17 -10.19
CA LYS A 34 1.92 0.99 -10.12
C LYS A 34 1.51 1.14 -8.66
N LEU A 35 2.23 2.00 -7.95
CA LEU A 35 2.10 2.13 -6.51
C LEU A 35 0.73 2.66 -6.09
N GLY A 36 0.21 3.64 -6.82
CA GLY A 36 -1.10 4.21 -6.51
C GLY A 36 -2.20 3.16 -6.56
N ARG A 37 -2.15 2.31 -7.58
CA ARG A 37 -3.13 1.24 -7.71
C ARG A 37 -2.96 0.20 -6.61
N TRP A 38 -1.72 -0.11 -6.25
CA TRP A 38 -1.45 -1.04 -5.15
C TRP A 38 -2.02 -0.53 -3.83
N ILE A 39 -1.80 0.74 -3.54
CA ILE A 39 -2.34 1.38 -2.32
C ILE A 39 -3.87 1.36 -2.34
N SER A 40 -4.47 1.67 -3.50
CA SER A 40 -5.93 1.64 -3.65
C SER A 40 -6.48 0.24 -3.40
N ASN A 41 -5.81 -0.78 -3.93
CA ASN A 41 -6.21 -2.17 -3.73
C ASN A 41 -6.13 -2.58 -2.27
N ILE A 42 -5.11 -2.11 -1.56
CA ILE A 42 -4.96 -2.39 -0.13
C ILE A 42 -6.11 -1.78 0.66
N ARG A 43 -6.47 -0.54 0.37
CA ARG A 43 -7.59 0.11 1.04
C ARG A 43 -8.90 -0.64 0.78
N CYS A 44 -9.10 -1.04 -0.47
CA CYS A 44 -10.28 -1.81 -0.85
C CYS A 44 -10.32 -3.16 -0.14
N LYS A 45 -9.19 -3.84 -0.07
CA LYS A 45 -9.11 -5.13 0.61
C LYS A 45 -9.37 -5.00 2.11
N ARG A 46 -8.87 -3.95 2.74
CA ARG A 46 -9.10 -3.68 4.16
C ARG A 46 -10.58 -3.46 4.44
N LYS A 47 -11.24 -2.72 3.55
CA LYS A 47 -12.66 -2.41 3.67
C LYS A 47 -13.52 -3.62 3.35
N ASN A 48 -13.12 -4.41 2.36
CA ASN A 48 -13.86 -5.60 1.92
C ASN A 48 -12.88 -6.77 1.72
N PRO A 49 -12.65 -7.59 2.76
CA PRO A 49 -11.65 -8.66 2.70
C PRO A 49 -11.87 -9.68 1.59
N LYS A 50 -13.06 -9.73 1.02
CA LYS A 50 -13.36 -10.69 -0.05
C LYS A 50 -13.14 -10.12 -1.44
N ALA A 51 -12.81 -8.83 -1.56
CA ALA A 51 -12.84 -8.12 -2.84
C ALA A 51 -11.64 -8.38 -3.74
N SER A 52 -10.53 -8.84 -3.22
CA SER A 52 -9.29 -8.95 -3.97
C SER A 52 -8.59 -10.27 -3.69
N GLY A 53 -7.78 -10.73 -4.64
CA GLY A 53 -6.93 -11.89 -4.44
C GLY A 53 -5.69 -11.62 -3.60
N MET A 54 -5.46 -10.37 -3.23
CA MET A 54 -4.32 -10.00 -2.40
C MET A 54 -4.50 -10.47 -0.96
N VAL A 55 -3.44 -11.00 -0.36
CA VAL A 55 -3.46 -11.39 1.05
C VAL A 55 -3.05 -10.17 1.88
N LEU A 56 -3.91 -9.79 2.82
CA LEU A 56 -3.66 -8.67 3.71
C LEU A 56 -3.92 -9.14 5.14
N ASP A 57 -2.87 -9.50 5.84
CA ASP A 57 -2.96 -9.99 7.21
C ASP A 57 -2.73 -8.87 8.22
N THR A 58 -2.88 -9.20 9.51
CA THR A 58 -2.73 -8.24 10.60
C THR A 58 -1.35 -7.61 10.62
N GLU A 59 -0.32 -8.40 10.33
CA GLU A 59 1.05 -7.90 10.31
C GLU A 59 1.26 -6.84 9.24
N ARG A 60 0.75 -7.10 8.03
CA ARG A 60 0.86 -6.15 6.92
C ARG A 60 0.07 -4.89 7.21
N ILE A 61 -1.11 -5.03 7.78
CA ILE A 61 -1.93 -3.89 8.18
C ILE A 61 -1.17 -3.03 9.20
N ALA A 62 -0.57 -3.67 10.21
CA ALA A 62 0.18 -2.95 11.23
C ALA A 62 1.37 -2.20 10.65
N ARG A 63 2.07 -2.80 9.70
CA ARG A 63 3.20 -2.15 9.04
C ARG A 63 2.76 -0.91 8.27
N LEU A 64 1.65 -1.02 7.55
CA LEU A 64 1.12 0.11 6.79
C LEU A 64 0.64 1.22 7.73
N ASP A 65 0.00 0.86 8.84
CA ASP A 65 -0.40 1.83 9.85
C ASP A 65 0.80 2.61 10.40
N SER A 66 1.93 1.94 10.57
CA SER A 66 3.12 2.57 11.13
C SER A 66 3.69 3.65 10.21
N ILE A 67 3.38 3.60 8.92
CA ILE A 67 3.81 4.63 7.97
C ILE A 67 2.66 5.56 7.58
N GLY A 68 1.63 5.64 8.42
CA GLY A 68 0.57 6.61 8.23
C GLY A 68 -0.41 6.28 7.10
N MET A 69 -0.66 5.01 6.87
CA MET A 69 -1.60 4.58 5.82
C MET A 69 -2.99 5.19 6.03
N ASN A 70 -3.52 5.78 4.98
CA ASN A 70 -4.87 6.33 5.00
C ASN A 70 -5.85 5.26 4.52
N TRP A 71 -6.68 4.76 5.44
CA TRP A 71 -7.63 3.68 5.15
C TRP A 71 -8.98 4.16 4.63
N LYS A 72 -9.18 5.44 4.53
CA LYS A 72 -10.45 6.01 4.07
C LYS A 72 -10.59 5.98 2.56
#